data_b9fa8b6fbd55a6eea2de4c1f3affdb40
#
_entry.id   b9fa8b6fbd55a6eea2de4c1f3affdb40
#
_cell.length_a   1.000
_cell.length_b   1.000
_cell.length_c   1.000
_cell.angle_alpha   90.00
_cell.angle_beta   90.00
_cell.angle_gamma   90.00
#
_symmetry.space_group_name_H-M   'P 1'
#
loop_
_entity.id
_entity.type
_entity.pdbx_description
1 polymer ?
#
loop_
_entity_poly.entity_id
_entity_poly.type
_entity_poly.pdbx_seq_one_letter_code
_entity_poly.pdbx_strand_id
1 'polypeptide(L)'
;MAPTIRAVRLKLYLVAGVVTGIAAYLLGAAPAWNLTIGMLAPAILAAVPRFLHGTIAGLSTRDDVATEMSGTEFEDYVARIARSSGLPVIMTSITGDWGVDIIVGKRPNRLAIQCKRQARPVGTGAIQEVVAGAPMQDCSKTMVVTNHEFTPAARKLAELHGCELVGRSELPRLRSTIRRLTKPSEPTRA
;
A
#
# COMPACT_ATOMS: atom_id res chain seq x y z
N MET A 1 -22.27 15.62 -23.33
CA MET A 1 -21.00 14.88 -23.52
C MET A 1 -19.88 15.65 -22.84
N ALA A 2 -19.45 15.23 -21.66
CA ALA A 2 -18.38 15.93 -20.92
C ALA A 2 -17.02 15.66 -21.59
N PRO A 3 -16.16 16.67 -21.81
CA PRO A 3 -14.85 16.47 -22.41
C PRO A 3 -14.00 15.60 -21.48
N THR A 4 -13.40 14.56 -22.05
CA THR A 4 -12.48 13.66 -21.32
C THR A 4 -11.34 14.47 -20.71
N ILE A 5 -10.93 14.15 -19.49
CA ILE A 5 -9.85 14.81 -18.73
C ILE A 5 -8.57 14.96 -19.59
N ARG A 6 -8.30 14.04 -20.52
CA ARG A 6 -7.21 14.14 -21.50
C ARG A 6 -7.35 15.33 -22.46
N ALA A 7 -8.58 15.61 -22.94
CA ALA A 7 -8.82 16.71 -23.87
C ALA A 7 -8.69 18.08 -23.19
N VAL A 8 -9.07 18.18 -21.91
CA VAL A 8 -8.90 19.41 -21.12
C VAL A 8 -7.42 19.70 -20.88
N ARG A 9 -6.64 18.70 -20.51
CA ARG A 9 -5.19 18.83 -20.29
C ARG A 9 -4.46 19.24 -21.58
N LEU A 10 -4.81 18.64 -22.71
CA LEU A 10 -4.20 18.98 -24.00
C LEU A 10 -4.47 20.44 -24.39
N LYS A 11 -5.69 20.93 -24.21
CA LYS A 11 -6.04 22.34 -24.44
C LYS A 11 -5.26 23.29 -23.52
N LEU A 12 -5.08 22.92 -22.25
CA LEU A 12 -4.33 23.73 -21.30
C LEU A 12 -2.85 23.86 -21.69
N TYR A 13 -2.22 22.79 -22.17
CA TYR A 13 -0.83 22.80 -22.64
C TYR A 13 -0.66 23.63 -23.92
N LEU A 14 -1.62 23.57 -24.86
CA LEU A 14 -1.60 24.40 -26.07
C LEU A 14 -1.72 25.87 -25.73
N VAL A 15 -2.63 26.24 -24.84
CA VAL A 15 -2.79 27.64 -24.39
C VAL A 15 -1.51 28.12 -23.68
N ALA A 16 -0.91 27.33 -22.82
CA ALA A 16 0.34 27.67 -22.14
C ALA A 16 1.49 27.90 -23.13
N GLY A 17 1.61 27.07 -24.17
CA GLY A 17 2.63 27.22 -25.23
C GLY A 17 2.45 28.53 -26.04
N VAL A 18 1.21 28.85 -26.39
CA VAL A 18 0.89 30.08 -27.14
C VAL A 18 1.18 31.34 -26.29
N VAL A 19 0.75 31.33 -25.02
CA VAL A 19 0.98 32.46 -24.10
C VAL A 19 2.47 32.69 -23.87
N THR A 20 3.25 31.63 -23.68
CA THR A 20 4.72 31.73 -23.46
C THR A 20 5.42 32.23 -24.73
N GLY A 21 4.98 31.81 -25.92
CA GLY A 21 5.52 32.28 -27.19
C GLY A 21 5.25 33.75 -27.43
N ILE A 22 4.01 34.23 -27.15
CA ILE A 22 3.62 35.64 -27.24
C ILE A 22 4.42 36.50 -26.24
N ALA A 23 4.57 36.02 -24.99
CA ALA A 23 5.35 36.74 -23.98
C ALA A 23 6.81 36.89 -24.38
N ALA A 24 7.44 35.84 -24.93
CA ALA A 24 8.79 35.90 -25.44
C ALA A 24 8.96 36.86 -26.63
N TYR A 25 7.98 36.91 -27.52
CA TYR A 25 7.94 37.89 -28.64
C TYR A 25 7.88 39.33 -28.14
N LEU A 26 7.02 39.62 -27.16
CA LEU A 26 6.86 40.98 -26.57
C LEU A 26 8.12 41.40 -25.80
N LEU A 27 8.92 40.45 -25.29
CA LEU A 27 10.20 40.71 -24.62
C LEU A 27 11.37 40.87 -25.60
N GLY A 28 11.11 40.87 -26.92
CA GLY A 28 12.12 41.13 -27.95
C GLY A 28 13.00 39.94 -28.31
N ALA A 29 12.59 38.74 -28.01
CA ALA A 29 13.32 37.53 -28.41
C ALA A 29 13.25 37.34 -29.95
N ALA A 30 14.38 36.92 -30.55
CA ALA A 30 14.43 36.66 -31.99
C ALA A 30 13.42 35.55 -32.38
N PRO A 31 12.78 35.64 -33.58
CA PRO A 31 11.69 34.75 -33.98
C PRO A 31 12.03 33.25 -33.92
N ALA A 32 13.29 32.86 -34.11
CA ALA A 32 13.73 31.48 -33.99
C ALA A 32 13.65 30.94 -32.54
N TRP A 33 13.89 31.79 -31.54
CA TRP A 33 13.81 31.41 -30.12
C TRP A 33 12.37 31.31 -29.63
N ASN A 34 11.44 32.09 -30.22
CA ASN A 34 10.01 32.04 -29.86
C ASN A 34 9.37 30.69 -30.20
N LEU A 35 9.76 30.07 -31.33
CA LEU A 35 9.29 28.74 -31.72
C LEU A 35 9.84 27.65 -30.78
N THR A 36 11.12 27.74 -30.42
CA THR A 36 11.72 26.75 -29.52
C THR A 36 11.18 26.84 -28.09
N ILE A 37 10.99 28.04 -27.56
CA ILE A 37 10.41 28.26 -26.22
C ILE A 37 8.94 27.82 -26.20
N GLY A 38 8.15 28.16 -27.22
CA GLY A 38 6.75 27.77 -27.33
C GLY A 38 6.57 26.26 -27.42
N MET A 39 7.51 25.53 -28.04
CA MET A 39 7.48 24.08 -28.19
C MET A 39 7.94 23.33 -26.93
N LEU A 40 8.92 23.89 -26.21
CA LEU A 40 9.49 23.27 -25.00
C LEU A 40 8.69 23.57 -23.72
N ALA A 41 8.02 24.73 -23.65
CA ALA A 41 7.26 25.13 -22.46
C ALA A 41 6.19 24.09 -22.02
N PRO A 42 5.37 23.50 -22.91
CA PRO A 42 4.42 22.48 -22.52
C PRO A 42 5.08 21.19 -22.02
N ALA A 43 6.23 20.82 -22.59
CA ALA A 43 6.98 19.64 -22.15
C ALA A 43 7.59 19.83 -20.76
N ILE A 44 8.16 21.00 -20.49
CA ILE A 44 8.69 21.37 -19.17
C ILE A 44 7.55 21.44 -18.14
N LEU A 45 6.42 22.07 -18.48
CA LEU A 45 5.26 22.15 -17.59
C LEU A 45 4.64 20.78 -17.26
N ALA A 46 4.75 19.80 -18.17
CA ALA A 46 4.33 18.42 -17.94
C ALA A 46 5.35 17.61 -17.13
N ALA A 47 6.64 17.94 -17.23
CA ALA A 47 7.73 17.24 -16.56
C ALA A 47 7.91 17.69 -15.10
N VAL A 48 7.73 18.99 -14.81
CA VAL A 48 7.90 19.59 -13.47
C VAL A 48 7.08 18.89 -12.38
N PRO A 49 5.77 18.62 -12.54
CA PRO A 49 5.02 17.91 -11.51
C PRO A 49 5.53 16.49 -11.28
N ARG A 50 5.94 15.79 -12.34
CA ARG A 50 6.51 14.43 -12.22
C ARG A 50 7.85 14.43 -11.50
N PHE A 51 8.70 15.41 -11.79
CA PHE A 51 9.99 15.57 -11.14
C PHE A 51 9.83 15.96 -9.67
N LEU A 52 8.93 16.90 -9.35
CA LEU A 52 8.63 17.30 -7.96
C LEU A 52 8.03 16.15 -7.15
N HIS A 53 7.15 15.32 -7.72
CA HIS A 53 6.66 14.12 -7.05
C HIS A 53 7.77 13.10 -6.78
N GLY A 54 8.73 12.96 -7.69
CA GLY A 54 9.91 12.09 -7.50
C GLY A 54 10.86 12.60 -6.42
N THR A 55 11.11 13.92 -6.34
CA THR A 55 12.02 14.51 -5.34
C THR A 55 11.39 14.63 -3.96
N ILE A 56 10.08 14.87 -3.85
CA ILE A 56 9.37 14.90 -2.55
C ILE A 56 9.27 13.48 -1.96
N ALA A 57 9.13 12.45 -2.79
CA ALA A 57 9.19 11.06 -2.34
C ALA A 57 10.57 10.66 -1.75
N GLY A 58 11.64 11.35 -2.15
CA GLY A 58 13.00 11.13 -1.62
C GLY A 58 13.30 11.82 -0.29
N LEU A 59 12.39 12.64 0.23
CA LEU A 59 12.54 13.35 1.51
C LEU A 59 11.72 12.74 2.65
N SER A 60 11.19 11.53 2.46
CA SER A 60 10.48 10.79 3.50
C SER A 60 11.43 10.42 4.64
N THR A 61 11.12 10.97 5.79
CA THR A 61 11.76 10.72 7.06
C THR A 61 11.71 9.23 7.46
N ARG A 62 12.61 8.81 8.31
CA ARG A 62 12.89 7.48 8.88
C ARG A 62 11.70 6.58 9.27
N ASP A 63 10.46 7.07 9.18
CA ASP A 63 9.24 6.33 9.53
C ASP A 63 8.64 5.49 8.37
N ASP A 64 9.23 5.52 7.17
CA ASP A 64 8.67 4.87 5.98
C ASP A 64 9.40 3.60 5.51
N VAL A 65 10.15 2.94 6.38
CA VAL A 65 10.86 1.69 6.05
C VAL A 65 9.91 0.65 5.42
N ALA A 66 8.67 0.55 5.92
CA ALA A 66 7.67 -0.37 5.38
C ALA A 66 7.10 0.06 4.00
N THR A 67 7.29 1.31 3.59
CA THR A 67 6.80 1.84 2.31
C THR A 67 7.81 1.64 1.18
N GLU A 68 9.10 1.51 1.47
CA GLU A 68 10.17 1.28 0.49
C GLU A 68 10.41 -0.21 0.20
N MET A 69 9.94 -1.13 1.07
CA MET A 69 10.09 -2.58 0.93
C MET A 69 9.33 -3.12 -0.30
N SER A 70 9.83 -4.16 -0.93
CA SER A 70 9.07 -5.03 -1.84
C SER A 70 8.01 -5.82 -1.07
N GLY A 71 7.10 -6.53 -1.78
CA GLY A 71 6.12 -7.41 -1.12
C GLY A 71 6.79 -8.44 -0.23
N THR A 72 7.77 -9.17 -0.76
CA THR A 72 8.52 -10.21 -0.03
C THR A 72 9.30 -9.67 1.16
N GLU A 73 9.93 -8.50 1.03
CA GLU A 73 10.63 -7.84 2.15
C GLU A 73 9.66 -7.44 3.27
N PHE A 74 8.43 -7.05 2.91
CA PHE A 74 7.40 -6.75 3.89
C PHE A 74 6.90 -7.99 4.61
N GLU A 75 6.72 -9.11 3.92
CA GLU A 75 6.42 -10.42 4.51
C GLU A 75 7.52 -10.86 5.50
N ASP A 76 8.79 -10.75 5.10
CA ASP A 76 9.94 -11.03 5.97
C ASP A 76 10.00 -10.10 7.19
N TYR A 77 9.65 -8.83 7.02
CA TYR A 77 9.56 -7.87 8.11
C TYR A 77 8.49 -8.28 9.13
N VAL A 78 7.29 -8.63 8.67
CA VAL A 78 6.19 -9.12 9.51
C VAL A 78 6.58 -10.44 10.20
N ALA A 79 7.20 -11.36 9.46
CA ALA A 79 7.67 -12.64 10.02
C ALA A 79 8.72 -12.46 11.12
N ARG A 80 9.63 -11.50 10.98
CA ARG A 80 10.62 -11.17 12.04
C ARG A 80 9.93 -10.68 13.32
N ILE A 81 8.92 -9.80 13.18
CA ILE A 81 8.14 -9.34 14.32
C ILE A 81 7.37 -10.50 14.94
N ALA A 82 6.77 -11.37 14.14
CA ALA A 82 6.07 -12.55 14.63
C ALA A 82 7.01 -13.50 15.41
N ARG A 83 8.20 -13.78 14.89
CA ARG A 83 9.24 -14.59 15.59
C ARG A 83 9.64 -13.96 16.93
N SER A 84 9.72 -12.62 17.00
CA SER A 84 10.04 -11.93 18.26
C SER A 84 8.98 -12.11 19.35
N SER A 85 7.78 -12.63 19.00
CA SER A 85 6.76 -12.98 19.98
C SER A 85 7.08 -14.23 20.80
N GLY A 86 8.11 -15.01 20.39
CA GLY A 86 8.50 -16.28 21.03
C GLY A 86 7.65 -17.47 20.60
N LEU A 87 6.85 -17.34 19.53
CA LEU A 87 5.97 -18.37 18.99
C LEU A 87 6.58 -19.01 17.73
N PRO A 88 6.23 -20.26 17.41
CA PRO A 88 6.57 -20.86 16.12
C PRO A 88 6.00 -20.04 14.97
N VAL A 89 6.80 -19.81 13.93
CA VAL A 89 6.40 -19.07 12.73
C VAL A 89 6.78 -19.89 11.51
N ILE A 90 5.82 -20.13 10.65
CA ILE A 90 5.98 -20.79 9.35
C ILE A 90 5.64 -19.77 8.28
N MET A 91 6.55 -19.56 7.33
CA MET A 91 6.24 -18.85 6.09
C MET A 91 5.74 -19.87 5.08
N THR A 92 4.63 -19.56 4.44
CA THR A 92 4.08 -20.43 3.40
C THR A 92 4.84 -20.24 2.09
N SER A 93 4.82 -21.24 1.23
CA SER A 93 5.45 -21.12 -0.09
C SER A 93 4.53 -20.33 -1.04
N ILE A 94 5.12 -19.65 -2.02
CA ILE A 94 4.47 -18.79 -3.02
C ILE A 94 3.37 -19.50 -3.83
N THR A 95 3.38 -20.83 -3.89
CA THR A 95 2.41 -21.65 -4.62
C THR A 95 1.57 -22.48 -3.65
N GLY A 96 0.25 -22.23 -3.63
CA GLY A 96 -0.69 -23.00 -2.78
C GLY A 96 -0.81 -22.49 -1.35
N ASP A 97 -0.52 -21.21 -1.12
CA ASP A 97 -0.62 -20.54 0.17
C ASP A 97 -2.07 -20.22 0.60
N TRP A 98 -3.02 -20.32 -0.35
CA TRP A 98 -4.45 -20.04 -0.15
C TRP A 98 -4.70 -18.63 0.42
N GLY A 99 -3.82 -17.65 0.12
CA GLY A 99 -3.90 -16.31 0.67
C GLY A 99 -3.50 -16.22 2.14
N VAL A 100 -2.59 -17.11 2.59
CA VAL A 100 -1.95 -17.08 3.90
C VAL A 100 -0.44 -17.04 3.72
N ASP A 101 0.20 -15.94 4.07
CA ASP A 101 1.64 -15.76 3.88
C ASP A 101 2.45 -16.27 5.08
N ILE A 102 1.87 -16.14 6.29
CA ILE A 102 2.56 -16.49 7.54
C ILE A 102 1.59 -17.19 8.49
N ILE A 103 2.04 -18.27 9.09
CA ILE A 103 1.31 -18.99 10.15
C ILE A 103 2.06 -18.82 11.45
N VAL A 104 1.37 -18.40 12.52
CA VAL A 104 1.96 -18.17 13.85
C VAL A 104 1.26 -18.99 14.92
N GLY A 105 2.03 -19.59 15.81
CA GLY A 105 1.51 -20.31 16.98
C GLY A 105 1.39 -21.80 16.77
N LYS A 106 0.77 -22.47 17.76
CA LYS A 106 0.56 -23.93 17.80
C LYS A 106 -0.93 -24.24 17.74
N ARG A 107 -1.27 -25.41 17.19
CA ARG A 107 -2.64 -25.92 17.24
C ARG A 107 -3.13 -26.01 18.71
N PRO A 108 -4.38 -25.71 18.98
CA PRO A 108 -5.44 -25.30 18.07
C PRO A 108 -5.48 -23.78 17.78
N ASN A 109 -4.61 -22.97 18.41
CA ASN A 109 -4.67 -21.49 18.37
C ASN A 109 -3.70 -20.90 17.34
N ARG A 110 -3.67 -21.46 16.12
CA ARG A 110 -2.90 -20.90 15.01
C ARG A 110 -3.54 -19.66 14.45
N LEU A 111 -2.70 -18.68 14.14
CA LEU A 111 -3.06 -17.44 13.47
C LEU A 111 -2.53 -17.47 12.03
N ALA A 112 -3.44 -17.32 11.06
CA ALA A 112 -3.12 -17.07 9.66
C ALA A 112 -2.95 -15.56 9.42
N ILE A 113 -1.86 -15.16 8.80
CA ILE A 113 -1.56 -13.75 8.48
C ILE A 113 -1.41 -13.62 6.97
N GLN A 114 -2.15 -12.67 6.39
CA GLN A 114 -1.97 -12.19 5.02
C GLN A 114 -1.27 -10.84 5.07
N CYS A 115 -0.22 -10.66 4.27
CA CYS A 115 0.53 -9.43 4.14
C CYS A 115 0.15 -8.72 2.83
N LYS A 116 -0.17 -7.45 2.89
CA LYS A 116 -0.48 -6.64 1.69
C LYS A 116 0.35 -5.36 1.70
N ARG A 117 1.45 -5.35 0.95
CA ARG A 117 2.23 -4.15 0.70
C ARG A 117 1.74 -3.48 -0.58
N GLN A 118 1.17 -2.29 -0.45
CA GLN A 118 0.64 -1.54 -1.60
C GLN A 118 0.57 -0.04 -1.31
N ALA A 119 0.45 0.78 -2.39
CA ALA A 119 0.42 2.23 -2.32
C ALA A 119 -1.00 2.83 -2.18
N ARG A 120 -2.00 2.01 -1.90
CA ARG A 120 -3.41 2.41 -1.76
C ARG A 120 -4.07 1.60 -0.65
N PRO A 121 -5.21 2.07 -0.08
CA PRO A 121 -5.92 1.32 0.96
C PRO A 121 -6.30 -0.09 0.53
N VAL A 122 -6.15 -1.04 1.45
CA VAL A 122 -6.46 -2.46 1.24
C VAL A 122 -7.97 -2.67 1.22
N GLY A 123 -8.47 -3.34 0.19
CA GLY A 123 -9.87 -3.68 0.01
C GLY A 123 -10.27 -5.01 0.65
N THR A 124 -11.51 -5.42 0.41
CA THR A 124 -12.11 -6.66 0.95
C THR A 124 -11.43 -7.94 0.50
N GLY A 125 -10.78 -7.95 -0.67
CA GLY A 125 -10.15 -9.15 -1.24
C GLY A 125 -9.14 -9.81 -0.31
N ALA A 126 -8.29 -9.02 0.37
CA ALA A 126 -7.30 -9.57 1.32
C ALA A 126 -7.95 -10.29 2.52
N ILE A 127 -9.09 -9.79 2.99
CA ILE A 127 -9.85 -10.42 4.08
C ILE A 127 -10.48 -11.73 3.59
N GLN A 128 -11.07 -11.71 2.39
CA GLN A 128 -11.67 -12.89 1.79
C GLN A 128 -10.63 -14.00 1.57
N GLU A 129 -9.43 -13.65 1.07
CA GLU A 129 -8.33 -14.57 0.86
C GLU A 129 -7.92 -15.26 2.17
N VAL A 130 -7.56 -14.50 3.22
CA VAL A 130 -7.08 -15.09 4.46
C VAL A 130 -8.15 -15.86 5.22
N VAL A 131 -9.41 -15.40 5.20
CA VAL A 131 -10.53 -16.08 5.86
C VAL A 131 -10.84 -17.42 5.17
N ALA A 132 -10.80 -17.46 3.83
CA ALA A 132 -11.00 -18.68 3.07
C ALA A 132 -9.83 -19.67 3.21
N GLY A 133 -8.59 -19.16 3.27
CA GLY A 133 -7.38 -19.98 3.33
C GLY A 133 -7.03 -20.50 4.73
N ALA A 134 -7.42 -19.79 5.79
CA ALA A 134 -7.06 -20.16 7.16
C ALA A 134 -7.44 -21.58 7.56
N PRO A 135 -8.64 -22.12 7.25
CA PRO A 135 -8.98 -23.52 7.55
C PRO A 135 -8.10 -24.54 6.82
N MET A 136 -7.63 -24.21 5.59
CA MET A 136 -6.75 -25.07 4.80
C MET A 136 -5.37 -25.23 5.45
N GLN A 137 -4.99 -24.30 6.33
CA GLN A 137 -3.73 -24.24 7.06
C GLN A 137 -3.89 -24.60 8.56
N ASP A 138 -5.05 -25.14 8.94
CA ASP A 138 -5.43 -25.43 10.34
C ASP A 138 -5.28 -24.19 11.26
N CYS A 139 -5.66 -23.04 10.78
CA CYS A 139 -5.66 -21.78 11.52
C CYS A 139 -7.07 -21.43 11.98
N SER A 140 -7.22 -21.06 13.25
CA SER A 140 -8.50 -20.66 13.86
C SER A 140 -8.68 -19.16 13.98
N LYS A 141 -7.64 -18.40 13.71
CA LYS A 141 -7.62 -16.92 13.74
C LYS A 141 -7.03 -16.38 12.46
N THR A 142 -7.49 -15.21 12.06
CA THR A 142 -7.06 -14.54 10.82
C THR A 142 -6.63 -13.11 11.10
N MET A 143 -5.65 -12.63 10.34
CA MET A 143 -5.14 -11.27 10.39
C MET A 143 -4.71 -10.80 9.00
N VAL A 144 -4.98 -9.56 8.68
CA VAL A 144 -4.36 -8.88 7.53
C VAL A 144 -3.46 -7.77 8.02
N VAL A 145 -2.22 -7.74 7.53
CA VAL A 145 -1.21 -6.73 7.86
C VAL A 145 -0.87 -5.93 6.62
N THR A 146 -0.83 -4.60 6.71
CA THR A 146 -0.49 -3.73 5.59
C THR A 146 0.39 -2.54 6.00
N ASN A 147 1.17 -2.04 5.05
CA ASN A 147 1.89 -0.77 5.17
C ASN A 147 1.00 0.47 4.91
N HIS A 148 -0.29 0.27 4.67
CA HIS A 148 -1.26 1.32 4.37
C HIS A 148 -2.49 1.21 5.28
N GLU A 149 -3.57 1.90 4.94
CA GLU A 149 -4.86 1.82 5.62
C GLU A 149 -5.79 0.81 4.95
N PHE A 150 -6.91 0.53 5.61
CA PHE A 150 -7.99 -0.32 5.08
C PHE A 150 -9.17 0.53 4.62
N THR A 151 -9.86 0.08 3.56
CA THR A 151 -11.10 0.70 3.13
C THR A 151 -12.21 0.48 4.17
N PRO A 152 -13.24 1.34 4.24
CA PRO A 152 -14.40 1.12 5.14
C PRO A 152 -15.09 -0.23 4.90
N ALA A 153 -15.20 -0.68 3.65
CA ALA A 153 -15.75 -1.99 3.30
C ALA A 153 -14.91 -3.15 3.84
N ALA A 154 -13.56 -3.04 3.78
CA ALA A 154 -12.65 -4.02 4.35
C ALA A 154 -12.80 -4.12 5.87
N ARG A 155 -12.88 -2.99 6.57
CA ARG A 155 -13.09 -2.97 8.03
C ARG A 155 -14.38 -3.65 8.44
N LYS A 156 -15.48 -3.34 7.74
CA LYS A 156 -16.79 -3.98 8.00
C LYS A 156 -16.76 -5.50 7.76
N LEU A 157 -16.11 -5.93 6.67
CA LEU A 157 -15.99 -7.36 6.38
C LEU A 157 -15.12 -8.09 7.42
N ALA A 158 -14.02 -7.47 7.84
CA ALA A 158 -13.13 -8.02 8.86
C ALA A 158 -13.85 -8.20 10.21
N GLU A 159 -14.65 -7.23 10.62
CA GLU A 159 -15.49 -7.30 11.82
C GLU A 159 -16.46 -8.49 11.76
N LEU A 160 -17.16 -8.69 10.64
CA LEU A 160 -18.11 -9.79 10.44
C LEU A 160 -17.44 -11.17 10.54
N HIS A 161 -16.18 -11.30 10.11
CA HIS A 161 -15.44 -12.57 10.13
C HIS A 161 -14.50 -12.72 11.32
N GLY A 162 -14.42 -11.75 12.22
CA GLY A 162 -13.47 -11.77 13.32
C GLY A 162 -12.01 -11.73 12.86
N CYS A 163 -11.73 -11.14 11.69
CA CYS A 163 -10.41 -10.97 11.15
C CYS A 163 -9.75 -9.71 11.73
N GLU A 164 -8.58 -9.86 12.34
CA GLU A 164 -7.83 -8.73 12.89
C GLU A 164 -7.17 -7.93 11.75
N LEU A 165 -7.25 -6.61 11.83
CA LEU A 165 -6.61 -5.71 10.88
C LEU A 165 -5.48 -4.94 11.55
N VAL A 166 -4.31 -4.93 10.92
CA VAL A 166 -3.14 -4.17 11.36
C VAL A 166 -2.68 -3.29 10.21
N GLY A 167 -3.05 -2.02 10.25
CA GLY A 167 -2.63 -1.00 9.32
C GLY A 167 -1.29 -0.37 9.74
N ARG A 168 -0.84 0.61 8.96
CA ARG A 168 0.43 1.32 9.19
C ARG A 168 0.58 1.85 10.63
N SER A 169 -0.45 2.50 11.15
CA SER A 169 -0.44 3.09 12.50
C SER A 169 -0.41 2.04 13.62
N GLU A 170 -0.86 0.81 13.34
CA GLU A 170 -0.87 -0.30 14.28
C GLU A 170 0.37 -1.21 14.20
N LEU A 171 1.22 -1.09 13.18
CA LEU A 171 2.44 -1.91 13.02
C LEU A 171 3.32 -1.94 14.28
N PRO A 172 3.53 -0.84 15.04
CA PRO A 172 4.29 -0.88 16.28
C PRO A 172 3.70 -1.82 17.35
N ARG A 173 2.40 -2.10 17.27
CA ARG A 173 1.67 -2.99 18.20
C ARG A 173 1.52 -4.42 17.68
N LEU A 174 1.97 -4.73 16.47
CA LEU A 174 1.80 -6.02 15.80
C LEU A 174 2.22 -7.19 16.70
N ARG A 175 3.39 -7.11 17.36
CA ARG A 175 3.86 -8.14 18.29
C ARG A 175 2.87 -8.42 19.43
N SER A 176 2.34 -7.40 20.06
CA SER A 176 1.36 -7.55 21.15
C SER A 176 0.04 -8.10 20.66
N THR A 177 -0.40 -7.70 19.48
CA THR A 177 -1.61 -8.22 18.84
C THR A 177 -1.49 -9.71 18.51
N ILE A 178 -0.36 -10.14 17.93
CA ILE A 178 -0.08 -11.57 17.69
C ILE A 178 -0.14 -12.36 19.01
N ARG A 179 0.52 -11.88 20.06
CA ARG A 179 0.49 -12.55 21.37
C ARG A 179 -0.91 -12.66 21.96
N ARG A 180 -1.73 -11.63 21.80
CA ARG A 180 -3.12 -11.61 22.27
C ARG A 180 -3.96 -12.66 21.54
N LEU A 181 -3.85 -12.75 20.22
CA LEU A 181 -4.65 -13.67 19.40
C LEU A 181 -4.24 -15.13 19.55
N THR A 182 -2.98 -15.41 19.83
CA THR A 182 -2.44 -16.77 19.93
C THR A 182 -2.42 -17.31 21.37
N LYS A 183 -2.89 -16.54 22.36
CA LYS A 183 -3.09 -17.06 23.72
C LYS A 183 -4.13 -18.19 23.69
N PRO A 184 -3.89 -19.29 24.42
CA PRO A 184 -4.93 -20.27 24.65
C PRO A 184 -6.15 -19.57 25.26
N SER A 185 -7.33 -19.84 24.72
CA SER A 185 -8.58 -19.46 25.40
C SER A 185 -8.59 -20.19 26.75
N GLU A 186 -8.72 -19.46 27.85
CA GLU A 186 -8.98 -20.09 29.15
C GLU A 186 -10.24 -20.96 29.02
N PRO A 187 -10.20 -22.22 29.48
CA PRO A 187 -11.41 -23.03 29.48
C PRO A 187 -12.48 -22.28 30.29
N THR A 188 -13.58 -21.97 29.63
CA THR A 188 -14.77 -21.45 30.32
C THR A 188 -15.07 -22.39 31.47
N ARG A 189 -14.90 -21.95 32.71
CA ARG A 189 -15.38 -22.71 33.88
C ARG A 189 -16.90 -22.79 33.73
N ALA A 190 -17.37 -23.98 33.38
CA ALA A 190 -18.76 -24.33 33.43
C ALA A 190 -19.24 -24.45 34.89
#